data_8f9e957f1b176184fbf5af72ef9acf18
#
_entry.id   8f9e957f1b176184fbf5af72ef9acf18
#
_cell.length_a   1.000
_cell.length_b   1.000
_cell.length_c   1.000
_cell.angle_alpha   90.00
_cell.angle_beta   90.00
_cell.angle_gamma   90.00
#
_symmetry.space_group_name_H-M   'P 1'
#
loop_
_entity.id
_entity.type
_entity.pdbx_description
1 polymer ?
#
loop_
_entity_poly.entity_id
_entity_poly.type
_entity_poly.pdbx_seq_one_letter_code
_entity_poly.pdbx_strand_id
1 'polypeptide(L)'
;VSDLEKLAERAEQASGPRPELDATIWLNVVATPEQVKTVEAGRKAHGDTEARFRVERMMDGVRYTASLDAAMTLVPDGWHIDLRDYADSRAPLAGLKQMGVASVKQADLLAVVGSGETLALALAAAALRAHAALRDSGRQPQAENAAGG
;
A
#
# COMPACT_ATOMS: atom_id res chain seq x y z
N VAL A 1 1.78 -13.54 -9.47
CA VAL A 1 1.65 -12.71 -8.28
C VAL A 1 2.33 -11.38 -8.53
N SER A 2 1.61 -10.29 -8.35
CA SER A 2 2.12 -8.96 -8.58
C SER A 2 3.12 -8.55 -7.49
N ASP A 3 3.92 -7.52 -7.77
CA ASP A 3 4.86 -7.00 -6.79
C ASP A 3 4.13 -6.45 -5.55
N LEU A 4 2.94 -5.89 -5.73
CA LEU A 4 2.14 -5.39 -4.62
C LEU A 4 1.64 -6.52 -3.73
N GLU A 5 1.26 -7.67 -4.32
CA GLU A 5 0.89 -8.85 -3.54
C GLU A 5 2.06 -9.35 -2.71
N LYS A 6 3.26 -9.36 -3.27
CA LYS A 6 4.46 -9.77 -2.54
C LYS A 6 4.76 -8.82 -1.39
N LEU A 7 4.56 -7.54 -1.60
CA LEU A 7 4.72 -6.54 -0.53
C LEU A 7 3.69 -6.76 0.58
N ALA A 8 2.45 -7.08 0.21
CA ALA A 8 1.40 -7.37 1.18
C ALA A 8 1.79 -8.58 2.04
N GLU A 9 2.29 -9.64 1.42
CA GLU A 9 2.75 -10.82 2.16
C GLU A 9 3.90 -10.47 3.10
N ARG A 10 4.83 -9.63 2.67
CA ARG A 10 5.93 -9.18 3.53
C ARG A 10 5.41 -8.41 4.74
N ALA A 11 4.40 -7.56 4.55
CA ALA A 11 3.78 -6.85 5.66
C ALA A 11 3.11 -7.81 6.64
N GLU A 12 2.43 -8.83 6.13
CA GLU A 12 1.76 -9.84 6.97
C GLU A 12 2.75 -10.67 7.78
N GLN A 13 3.93 -10.90 7.24
CA GLN A 13 4.95 -11.72 7.89
C GLN A 13 5.90 -10.91 8.77
N ALA A 14 5.82 -9.59 8.73
CA ALA A 14 6.71 -8.73 9.50
C ALA A 14 6.42 -8.86 11.00
N SER A 15 7.47 -8.89 11.80
CA SER A 15 7.36 -8.97 13.26
C SER A 15 7.41 -7.61 13.94
N GLY A 16 7.06 -6.56 13.22
CA GLY A 16 7.04 -5.20 13.73
C GLY A 16 7.30 -4.19 12.62
N PRO A 17 7.41 -2.90 12.96
CA PRO A 17 7.70 -1.87 11.97
C PRO A 17 8.99 -2.14 11.20
N ARG A 18 8.97 -1.86 9.91
CA ARG A 18 10.11 -2.08 9.01
C ARG A 18 10.32 -0.87 8.12
N PRO A 19 11.32 -0.03 8.41
CA PRO A 19 11.58 1.17 7.59
C PRO A 19 11.86 0.84 6.12
N GLU A 20 12.56 -0.25 5.83
CA GLU A 20 12.81 -0.65 4.44
C GLU A 20 11.54 -1.05 3.71
N LEU A 21 10.58 -1.62 4.43
CA LEU A 21 9.28 -1.94 3.85
C LEU A 21 8.48 -0.68 3.61
N ASP A 22 8.51 0.27 4.53
CA ASP A 22 7.88 1.58 4.36
C ASP A 22 8.38 2.26 3.08
N ALA A 23 9.68 2.24 2.86
CA ALA A 23 10.29 2.85 1.68
C ALA A 23 9.83 2.17 0.39
N THR A 24 9.77 0.83 0.39
CA THR A 24 9.33 0.08 -0.77
C THR A 24 7.86 0.33 -1.07
N ILE A 25 7.03 0.39 -0.04
CA ILE A 25 5.61 0.72 -0.20
C ILE A 25 5.45 2.11 -0.82
N TRP A 26 6.16 3.08 -0.29
CA TRP A 26 6.09 4.45 -0.80
C TRP A 26 6.45 4.51 -2.28
N LEU A 27 7.54 3.86 -2.67
CA LEU A 27 7.99 3.85 -4.07
C LEU A 27 6.97 3.22 -5.01
N ASN A 28 6.25 2.20 -4.56
CA ASN A 28 5.35 1.45 -5.42
C ASN A 28 3.93 1.99 -5.46
N VAL A 29 3.51 2.71 -4.43
CA VAL A 29 2.12 3.15 -4.30
C VAL A 29 1.98 4.67 -4.33
N VAL A 30 2.87 5.39 -3.67
CA VAL A 30 2.71 6.83 -3.42
C VAL A 30 3.55 7.68 -4.37
N ALA A 31 4.78 7.27 -4.65
CA ALA A 31 5.72 8.07 -5.43
C ALA A 31 5.21 8.34 -6.84
N THR A 32 5.40 9.57 -7.29
CA THR A 32 5.13 9.92 -8.69
C THR A 32 6.20 9.31 -9.60
N PRO A 33 5.92 9.15 -10.91
CA PRO A 33 6.94 8.66 -11.83
C PRO A 33 8.23 9.48 -11.82
N GLU A 34 8.12 10.80 -11.62
CA GLU A 34 9.30 11.66 -11.54
C GLU A 34 10.12 11.40 -10.29
N GLN A 35 9.45 11.16 -9.16
CA GLN A 35 10.13 10.80 -7.93
C GLN A 35 10.86 9.47 -8.07
N VAL A 36 10.22 8.49 -8.70
CA VAL A 36 10.84 7.19 -8.96
C VAL A 36 12.09 7.36 -9.83
N LYS A 37 12.02 8.19 -10.87
CA LYS A 37 13.18 8.48 -11.73
C LYS A 37 14.33 9.10 -10.94
N THR A 38 14.01 10.02 -10.03
CA THR A 38 15.02 10.65 -9.19
C THR A 38 15.74 9.63 -8.31
N VAL A 39 14.97 8.71 -7.73
CA VAL A 39 15.54 7.65 -6.89
C VAL A 39 16.43 6.73 -7.72
N GLU A 40 15.96 6.31 -8.89
CA GLU A 40 16.73 5.43 -9.77
C GLU A 40 18.01 6.10 -10.29
N ALA A 41 17.95 7.38 -10.59
CA ALA A 41 19.14 8.13 -11.01
C ALA A 41 20.16 8.15 -9.86
N GLY A 42 19.72 8.33 -8.63
CA GLY A 42 20.60 8.26 -7.48
C GLY A 42 21.22 6.90 -7.28
N ARG A 43 20.44 5.84 -7.50
CA ARG A 43 20.93 4.46 -7.38
C ARG A 43 22.03 4.19 -8.42
N LYS A 44 21.79 4.60 -9.66
CA LYS A 44 22.78 4.40 -10.74
C LYS A 44 24.06 5.17 -10.50
N ALA A 45 23.94 6.40 -10.00
CA ALA A 45 25.10 7.27 -9.81
C ALA A 45 25.88 6.93 -8.54
N HIS A 46 25.20 6.57 -7.45
CA HIS A 46 25.78 6.48 -6.12
C HIS A 46 25.43 5.22 -5.34
N GLY A 47 24.64 4.31 -5.89
CA GLY A 47 24.30 3.04 -5.26
C GLY A 47 23.03 3.05 -4.44
N ASP A 48 22.75 1.93 -3.81
CA ASP A 48 21.49 1.69 -3.10
C ASP A 48 21.32 2.56 -1.85
N THR A 49 22.41 2.89 -1.17
CA THR A 49 22.37 3.74 0.01
C THR A 49 21.85 5.13 -0.34
N GLU A 50 22.32 5.69 -1.44
CA GLU A 50 21.85 7.00 -1.91
C GLU A 50 20.39 6.95 -2.33
N ALA A 51 19.98 5.87 -3.00
CA ALA A 51 18.59 5.69 -3.40
C ALA A 51 17.69 5.70 -2.17
N ARG A 52 18.08 4.96 -1.13
CA ARG A 52 17.32 4.90 0.11
C ARG A 52 17.25 6.25 0.81
N PHE A 53 18.34 6.98 0.82
CA PHE A 53 18.40 8.32 1.38
C PHE A 53 17.39 9.26 0.71
N ARG A 54 17.32 9.19 -0.62
CA ARG A 54 16.38 10.02 -1.37
C ARG A 54 14.93 9.67 -1.06
N VAL A 55 14.63 8.38 -0.97
CA VAL A 55 13.30 7.90 -0.59
C VAL A 55 12.93 8.42 0.79
N GLU A 56 13.80 8.24 1.77
CA GLU A 56 13.54 8.67 3.15
C GLU A 56 13.25 10.16 3.22
N ARG A 57 13.99 10.94 2.46
CA ARG A 57 13.79 12.39 2.44
C ARG A 57 12.45 12.78 1.83
N MET A 58 12.04 12.10 0.75
CA MET A 58 10.77 12.38 0.10
C MET A 58 9.58 11.91 0.91
N MET A 59 9.72 10.83 1.67
CA MET A 59 8.66 10.29 2.52
C MET A 59 8.36 11.19 3.71
N ASP A 60 9.33 12.00 4.11
CA ASP A 60 9.18 12.93 5.24
C ASP A 60 8.71 12.24 6.52
N GLY A 61 9.33 11.11 6.82
CA GLY A 61 9.09 10.41 8.08
C GLY A 61 7.83 9.56 8.16
N VAL A 62 7.13 9.36 7.07
CA VAL A 62 5.92 8.52 7.06
C VAL A 62 6.30 7.06 7.33
N ARG A 63 5.58 6.40 8.22
CA ARG A 63 5.86 5.03 8.67
C ARG A 63 4.60 4.17 8.58
N TYR A 64 4.35 3.61 7.40
CA TYR A 64 3.15 2.79 7.15
C TYR A 64 3.07 1.54 8.02
N THR A 65 4.22 0.93 8.29
CA THR A 65 4.25 -0.31 9.08
C THR A 65 4.21 -0.06 10.59
N ALA A 66 4.39 1.18 11.02
CA ALA A 66 4.40 1.54 12.43
C ALA A 66 3.17 2.32 12.88
N SER A 67 2.51 3.02 11.95
CA SER A 67 1.43 3.96 12.28
C SER A 67 0.16 3.59 11.52
N LEU A 68 -0.91 3.36 12.26
CA LEU A 68 -2.22 3.09 11.66
C LEU A 68 -2.69 4.29 10.83
N ASP A 69 -2.48 5.51 11.31
CA ASP A 69 -2.85 6.72 10.58
C ASP A 69 -2.10 6.80 9.24
N ALA A 70 -0.82 6.48 9.25
CA ALA A 70 -0.04 6.46 8.02
C ALA A 70 -0.54 5.37 7.08
N ALA A 71 -0.82 4.17 7.60
CA ALA A 71 -1.34 3.07 6.78
C ALA A 71 -2.69 3.44 6.16
N MET A 72 -3.52 4.20 6.86
CA MET A 72 -4.81 4.65 6.33
C MET A 72 -4.66 5.52 5.08
N THR A 73 -3.56 6.24 4.95
CA THR A 73 -3.31 7.07 3.76
C THR A 73 -3.07 6.23 2.51
N LEU A 74 -2.77 4.95 2.66
CA LEU A 74 -2.58 4.04 1.52
C LEU A 74 -3.91 3.52 0.95
N VAL A 75 -4.99 3.60 1.71
CA VAL A 75 -6.28 3.08 1.28
C VAL A 75 -6.80 3.92 0.11
N PRO A 76 -7.17 3.30 -1.02
CA PRO A 76 -7.71 4.06 -2.14
C PRO A 76 -9.02 4.75 -1.74
N ASP A 77 -9.30 5.89 -2.39
CA ASP A 77 -10.53 6.62 -2.14
C ASP A 77 -11.75 5.77 -2.51
N GLY A 78 -12.82 5.89 -1.72
CA GLY A 78 -14.05 5.19 -1.99
C GLY A 78 -14.11 3.76 -1.48
N TRP A 79 -13.20 3.40 -0.57
CA TRP A 79 -13.21 2.09 0.06
C TRP A 79 -13.63 2.19 1.52
N HIS A 80 -14.41 1.22 1.97
CA HIS A 80 -14.79 1.07 3.37
C HIS A 80 -13.73 0.27 4.10
N ILE A 81 -13.38 0.71 5.32
CA ILE A 81 -12.34 0.07 6.15
C ILE A 81 -13.01 -0.62 7.33
N ASP A 82 -12.68 -1.89 7.54
CA ASP A 82 -13.14 -2.66 8.70
C ASP A 82 -11.90 -3.22 9.40
N LEU A 83 -11.60 -2.72 10.59
CA LEU A 83 -10.44 -3.13 11.36
C LEU A 83 -10.88 -4.01 12.52
N ARG A 84 -10.18 -5.11 12.73
CA ARG A 84 -10.46 -6.05 13.82
C ARG A 84 -9.18 -6.34 14.60
N ASP A 85 -9.18 -5.91 15.84
CA ASP A 85 -8.09 -6.17 16.76
C ASP A 85 -8.62 -7.10 17.86
N TYR A 86 -8.22 -8.35 17.77
CA TYR A 86 -8.71 -9.37 18.69
C TYR A 86 -7.97 -9.31 20.02
N ALA A 87 -8.73 -9.40 21.11
CA ALA A 87 -8.17 -9.42 22.45
C ALA A 87 -7.44 -10.74 22.77
N ASP A 88 -7.67 -11.77 21.97
CA ASP A 88 -7.01 -13.06 22.15
C ASP A 88 -5.74 -13.14 21.27
N SER A 89 -5.22 -14.35 21.08
CA SER A 89 -3.97 -14.56 20.36
C SER A 89 -4.08 -14.49 18.84
N ARG A 90 -5.27 -14.17 18.31
CA ARG A 90 -5.42 -14.07 16.85
C ARG A 90 -4.81 -12.79 16.31
N ALA A 91 -4.26 -12.88 15.13
CA ALA A 91 -3.65 -11.72 14.48
C ALA A 91 -4.72 -10.67 14.12
N PRO A 92 -4.40 -9.38 14.23
CA PRO A 92 -5.29 -8.33 13.73
C PRO A 92 -5.60 -8.49 12.25
N LEU A 93 -6.82 -8.09 11.86
CA LEU A 93 -7.28 -8.15 10.47
C LEU A 93 -7.76 -6.79 10.01
N ALA A 94 -7.54 -6.52 8.73
CA ALA A 94 -8.08 -5.34 8.07
C ALA A 94 -8.81 -5.78 6.81
N GLY A 95 -10.07 -5.38 6.69
CA GLY A 95 -10.87 -5.63 5.51
C GLY A 95 -11.11 -4.32 4.76
N LEU A 96 -10.95 -4.33 3.46
CA LEU A 96 -11.24 -3.19 2.61
C LEU A 96 -12.22 -3.61 1.53
N LYS A 97 -13.26 -2.83 1.34
CA LYS A 97 -14.30 -3.12 0.36
C LYS A 97 -14.65 -1.85 -0.39
N GLN A 98 -14.73 -1.94 -1.71
CA GLN A 98 -15.18 -0.81 -2.51
C GLN A 98 -16.61 -0.44 -2.12
N MET A 99 -16.85 0.86 -1.97
CA MET A 99 -18.20 1.35 -1.72
C MET A 99 -19.01 1.29 -3.02
N GLY A 100 -20.28 0.97 -2.91
CA GLY A 100 -21.16 0.88 -4.06
C GLY A 100 -21.32 2.22 -4.75
N VAL A 101 -21.24 2.22 -6.07
CA VAL A 101 -21.56 3.37 -6.90
C VAL A 101 -22.58 2.93 -7.94
N ALA A 102 -23.40 3.88 -8.40
CA ALA A 102 -24.53 3.57 -9.28
C ALA A 102 -24.12 2.89 -10.58
N SER A 103 -22.93 3.17 -11.08
CA SER A 103 -22.43 2.63 -12.34
C SER A 103 -21.76 1.27 -12.23
N VAL A 104 -21.60 0.74 -11.02
CA VAL A 104 -20.90 -0.52 -10.78
C VAL A 104 -21.84 -1.52 -10.12
N LYS A 105 -21.94 -2.72 -10.70
CA LYS A 105 -22.77 -3.77 -10.14
C LYS A 105 -22.18 -4.25 -8.81
N GLN A 106 -23.04 -4.64 -7.90
CA GLN A 106 -22.60 -5.13 -6.58
C GLN A 106 -21.59 -6.28 -6.71
N ALA A 107 -21.81 -7.17 -7.66
CA ALA A 107 -20.93 -8.33 -7.87
C ALA A 107 -19.54 -7.94 -8.39
N ASP A 108 -19.40 -6.74 -8.97
CA ASP A 108 -18.12 -6.26 -9.50
C ASP A 108 -17.32 -5.44 -8.51
N LEU A 109 -17.84 -5.22 -7.31
CA LEU A 109 -17.14 -4.49 -6.27
C LEU A 109 -16.00 -5.34 -5.71
N LEU A 110 -14.84 -4.72 -5.56
CA LEU A 110 -13.67 -5.40 -5.07
C LEU A 110 -13.64 -5.41 -3.54
N ALA A 111 -13.10 -6.48 -2.98
CA ALA A 111 -12.89 -6.59 -1.55
C ALA A 111 -11.59 -7.35 -1.31
N VAL A 112 -10.82 -6.91 -0.32
CA VAL A 112 -9.55 -7.54 0.03
C VAL A 112 -9.40 -7.60 1.54
N VAL A 113 -8.49 -8.44 2.01
CA VAL A 113 -8.22 -8.61 3.44
C VAL A 113 -6.71 -8.60 3.62
N GLY A 114 -6.27 -8.05 4.73
CA GLY A 114 -4.88 -8.14 5.18
C GLY A 114 -4.84 -8.55 6.64
N SER A 115 -3.77 -9.23 7.03
CA SER A 115 -3.51 -9.57 8.42
C SER A 115 -2.09 -9.12 8.77
N GLY A 116 -1.78 -9.12 10.05
CA GLY A 116 -0.43 -8.74 10.46
C GLY A 116 -0.30 -8.78 11.96
N GLU A 117 0.90 -8.57 12.46
CA GLU A 117 1.17 -8.56 13.89
C GLU A 117 0.51 -7.36 14.59
N THR A 118 0.34 -6.26 13.86
CA THR A 118 -0.33 -5.05 14.34
C THR A 118 -1.40 -4.62 13.34
N LEU A 119 -2.32 -3.76 13.78
CA LEU A 119 -3.33 -3.20 12.88
C LEU A 119 -2.69 -2.40 11.75
N ALA A 120 -1.61 -1.69 12.02
CA ALA A 120 -0.91 -0.93 10.98
C ALA A 120 -0.40 -1.87 9.88
N LEU A 121 0.22 -2.98 10.25
CA LEU A 121 0.71 -3.98 9.27
C LEU A 121 -0.45 -4.64 8.53
N ALA A 122 -1.52 -4.99 9.25
CA ALA A 122 -2.70 -5.59 8.63
C ALA A 122 -3.32 -4.64 7.60
N LEU A 123 -3.47 -3.38 7.96
CA LEU A 123 -4.05 -2.39 7.06
C LEU A 123 -3.14 -2.10 5.86
N ALA A 124 -1.83 -2.02 6.09
CA ALA A 124 -0.87 -1.84 4.99
C ALA A 124 -0.98 -3.00 3.99
N ALA A 125 -1.05 -4.23 4.48
CA ALA A 125 -1.21 -5.41 3.63
C ALA A 125 -2.51 -5.35 2.82
N ALA A 126 -3.62 -5.01 3.47
CA ALA A 126 -4.91 -4.88 2.80
C ALA A 126 -4.89 -3.78 1.75
N ALA A 127 -4.30 -2.63 2.07
CA ALA A 127 -4.21 -1.52 1.12
C ALA A 127 -3.38 -1.89 -0.10
N LEU A 128 -2.28 -2.59 0.08
CA LEU A 128 -1.45 -3.07 -1.04
C LEU A 128 -2.25 -4.02 -1.94
N ARG A 129 -3.04 -4.89 -1.35
CA ARG A 129 -3.92 -5.79 -2.12
C ARG A 129 -5.02 -5.03 -2.84
N ALA A 130 -5.55 -3.98 -2.24
CA ALA A 130 -6.54 -3.13 -2.90
C ALA A 130 -5.94 -2.48 -4.15
N HIS A 131 -4.73 -1.94 -4.05
CA HIS A 131 -4.05 -1.36 -5.21
C HIS A 131 -3.75 -2.40 -6.27
N ALA A 132 -3.33 -3.61 -5.87
CA ALA A 132 -3.10 -4.72 -6.80
C ALA A 132 -4.38 -5.09 -7.54
N ALA A 133 -5.49 -5.20 -6.81
CA ALA A 133 -6.77 -5.55 -7.40
C ALA A 133 -7.26 -4.49 -8.39
N LEU A 134 -7.05 -3.21 -8.05
CA LEU A 134 -7.42 -2.13 -8.96
C LEU A 134 -6.61 -2.18 -10.25
N ARG A 135 -5.31 -2.43 -10.15
CA ARG A 135 -4.45 -2.55 -11.33
C ARG A 135 -4.85 -3.75 -12.20
N ASP A 136 -5.13 -4.88 -11.57
CA ASP A 136 -5.52 -6.10 -12.28
C ASP A 136 -6.86 -5.97 -12.96
N SER A 137 -7.79 -5.24 -12.35
CA SER A 137 -9.14 -5.05 -12.91
C SER A 137 -9.21 -3.94 -13.97
N GLY A 138 -8.13 -3.21 -14.15
CA GLY A 138 -8.12 -2.04 -15.02
C GLY A 138 -8.78 -0.81 -14.44
N ARG A 139 -9.21 -0.85 -13.17
CA ARG A 139 -9.85 0.27 -12.48
C ARG A 139 -8.82 1.08 -11.72
N GLN A 140 -8.04 1.84 -12.45
CA GLN A 140 -6.97 2.65 -11.86
C GLN A 140 -7.52 3.94 -11.26
N PRO A 141 -6.80 4.51 -10.28
CA PRO A 141 -7.10 5.86 -9.82
C PRO A 141 -7.05 6.85 -10.99
N GLN A 142 -7.70 7.98 -10.83
CA GLN A 142 -7.89 8.97 -11.89
C GLN A 142 -6.63 9.36 -12.66
N ALA A 143 -5.50 9.44 -12.02
CA ALA A 143 -4.25 9.80 -12.70
C ALA A 143 -3.87 8.79 -13.76
N GLU A 144 -4.09 7.52 -13.48
CA GLU A 144 -3.83 6.44 -14.42
C GLU A 144 -4.80 6.50 -15.59
N ASN A 145 -6.06 6.78 -15.32
CA ASN A 145 -7.06 6.92 -16.37
C ASN A 145 -6.70 8.04 -17.33
N ALA A 146 -6.20 9.15 -16.82
CA ALA A 146 -5.78 10.25 -17.65
C ALA A 146 -4.60 9.87 -18.54
N ALA A 147 -3.66 9.08 -18.02
CA ALA A 147 -2.51 8.61 -18.78
C ALA A 147 -2.92 7.57 -19.82
N GLY A 148 -3.89 6.75 -19.50
CA GLY A 148 -4.38 5.72 -20.38
C GLY A 148 -5.30 6.22 -21.48
N GLY A 149 -5.74 7.45 -21.32
CA GLY A 149 -6.66 8.07 -22.29
C GLY A 149 -6.02 8.42 -23.61
#